data_ffef8f480311e6a236addce06abee853
#
_entry.id   ffef8f480311e6a236addce06abee853
#
_cell.length_a   1.000
_cell.length_b   1.000
_cell.length_c   1.000
_cell.angle_alpha   90.00
_cell.angle_beta   90.00
_cell.angle_gamma   90.00
#
_symmetry.space_group_name_H-M   'P 1'
#
loop_
_entity.id
_entity.type
_entity.pdbx_description
1 polymer ?
#
loop_
_entity_poly.entity_id
_entity_poly.type
_entity_poly.pdbx_seq_one_letter_code
_entity_poly.pdbx_strand_id
1 'polypeptide(L)'
;IQEDTVLSYIKITDDRIPHNAAFLPKGNIISTEETAAQFGYLIAKALYGKEIYRQMPLNIYEKKDVWDITGSVNSLQGGGFYMEVSKVNGAILKLGHYK
;
A
#
# COMPACT_ATOMS: atom_id res chain seq x y z
N ILE A 1 -16.54 -14.48 -5.51
CA ILE A 1 -16.33 -13.58 -5.82
C ILE A 1 -16.60 -12.36 -5.40
N GLN A 2 -16.16 -11.47 -5.33
CA GLN A 2 -16.38 -10.34 -4.83
C GLN A 2 -16.69 -9.44 -5.80
N GLU A 3 -17.59 -8.75 -5.68
CA GLU A 3 -17.92 -7.90 -6.58
C GLU A 3 -17.18 -6.74 -6.51
N ASP A 4 -16.96 -6.09 -7.54
CA ASP A 4 -16.21 -4.91 -7.57
C ASP A 4 -16.93 -3.80 -6.93
N THR A 5 -16.30 -3.16 -6.05
CA THR A 5 -16.83 -1.96 -5.45
C THR A 5 -16.36 -0.80 -6.28
N VAL A 6 -17.27 -0.09 -6.85
CA VAL A 6 -16.91 1.10 -7.61
C VAL A 6 -16.65 2.23 -6.64
N LEU A 7 -15.44 2.74 -6.67
CA LEU A 7 -15.07 3.84 -5.82
C LEU A 7 -15.75 5.10 -6.33
N SER A 8 -16.50 5.74 -5.48
CA SER A 8 -17.23 6.95 -5.85
C SER A 8 -16.44 8.19 -5.42
N TYR A 9 -16.19 9.07 -6.34
CA TYR A 9 -15.50 10.31 -6.00
C TYR A 9 -15.85 11.39 -7.00
N ILE A 10 -15.60 12.62 -6.62
CA ILE A 10 -15.78 13.77 -7.49
C ILE A 10 -14.44 14.46 -7.55
N LYS A 11 -13.95 14.69 -8.74
CA LYS A 11 -12.69 15.40 -8.91
C LYS A 11 -12.96 16.89 -8.83
N ILE A 12 -12.32 17.55 -7.87
CA ILE A 12 -12.45 18.99 -7.70
C ILE A 12 -11.17 19.63 -8.22
N THR A 13 -11.33 20.61 -9.08
CA THR A 13 -10.17 21.19 -9.71
C THR A 13 -9.76 22.54 -9.14
N ASP A 14 -10.59 23.13 -8.27
CA ASP A 14 -10.12 24.34 -7.60
C ASP A 14 -9.41 23.91 -6.33
N ASP A 15 -8.72 24.82 -5.69
CA ASP A 15 -7.89 24.46 -4.56
C ASP A 15 -8.47 24.84 -3.23
N ARG A 16 -9.79 24.78 -3.10
CA ARG A 16 -10.40 25.05 -1.82
C ARG A 16 -10.20 23.86 -0.91
N ILE A 17 -9.42 24.06 0.12
CA ILE A 17 -9.11 23.00 1.05
C ILE A 17 -9.60 23.45 2.42
N PRO A 18 -10.27 22.59 3.17
CA PRO A 18 -10.67 22.94 4.53
C PRO A 18 -9.45 23.27 5.36
N HIS A 19 -9.50 24.40 6.03
CA HIS A 19 -8.34 24.85 6.79
C HIS A 19 -8.29 24.35 8.22
N ASN A 20 -9.39 23.86 8.71
CA ASN A 20 -9.41 23.42 10.09
C ASN A 20 -9.46 21.92 10.23
N ALA A 21 -9.05 21.20 9.22
CA ALA A 21 -8.99 19.77 9.32
C ALA A 21 -7.75 19.44 10.05
N ALA A 22 -7.84 18.90 11.17
CA ALA A 22 -6.65 18.82 11.89
C ALA A 22 -6.35 17.63 12.70
N PHE A 23 -7.26 16.70 12.85
CA PHE A 23 -6.92 15.64 13.74
C PHE A 23 -6.77 14.32 13.05
N LEU A 24 -5.71 13.61 13.38
CA LEU A 24 -5.66 12.20 13.09
C LEU A 24 -6.18 11.47 14.30
N PRO A 25 -6.88 10.38 14.11
CA PRO A 25 -7.28 9.57 15.24
C PRO A 25 -6.07 9.08 15.99
N LYS A 26 -6.23 8.77 17.23
CA LYS A 26 -5.14 8.21 17.98
C LYS A 26 -4.86 6.81 17.49
N GLY A 27 -3.61 6.41 17.57
CA GLY A 27 -3.20 5.10 17.19
C GLY A 27 -2.71 5.05 15.75
N ASN A 28 -2.49 3.85 15.27
CA ASN A 28 -1.92 3.67 13.96
C ASN A 28 -3.00 3.67 12.90
N ILE A 29 -2.75 4.34 11.80
CA ILE A 29 -3.66 4.33 10.68
C ILE A 29 -3.66 2.96 10.03
N ILE A 30 -2.48 2.36 9.89
CA ILE A 30 -2.39 1.03 9.33
C ILE A 30 -2.14 0.09 10.49
N SER A 31 -3.22 -0.32 11.12
CA SER A 31 -3.12 -1.08 12.36
C SER A 31 -3.22 -2.58 12.19
N THR A 32 -3.61 -3.05 11.02
CA THR A 32 -3.76 -4.48 10.81
C THR A 32 -3.02 -4.93 9.57
N GLU A 33 -2.71 -6.22 9.53
CA GLU A 33 -2.03 -6.77 8.37
C GLU A 33 -2.93 -6.72 7.14
N GLU A 34 -4.23 -6.81 7.31
CA GLU A 34 -5.12 -6.71 6.16
C GLU A 34 -5.06 -5.36 5.52
N THR A 35 -5.06 -4.30 6.33
CA THR A 35 -4.95 -2.96 5.78
C THR A 35 -3.59 -2.76 5.12
N ALA A 36 -2.54 -3.30 5.72
CA ALA A 36 -1.21 -3.21 5.13
C ALA A 36 -1.17 -3.93 3.78
N ALA A 37 -1.78 -5.10 3.71
CA ALA A 37 -1.78 -5.86 2.46
C ALA A 37 -2.58 -5.14 1.37
N GLN A 38 -3.71 -4.56 1.73
CA GLN A 38 -4.51 -3.82 0.78
C GLN A 38 -3.79 -2.60 0.27
N PHE A 39 -3.12 -1.88 1.17
CA PHE A 39 -2.37 -0.71 0.79
C PHE A 39 -1.19 -1.08 -0.11
N GLY A 40 -0.48 -2.13 0.27
CA GLY A 40 0.64 -2.61 -0.54
C GLY A 40 0.19 -3.05 -1.93
N TYR A 41 -0.92 -3.76 -1.99
CA TYR A 41 -1.43 -4.20 -3.28
C TYR A 41 -1.84 -3.01 -4.15
N LEU A 42 -2.48 -2.01 -3.56
CA LEU A 42 -2.89 -0.84 -4.30
C LEU A 42 -1.70 -0.16 -4.97
N ILE A 43 -0.64 0.04 -4.21
CA ILE A 43 0.56 0.70 -4.73
C ILE A 43 1.27 -0.19 -5.74
N ALA A 44 1.40 -1.47 -5.43
CA ALA A 44 2.08 -2.39 -6.33
C ALA A 44 1.35 -2.50 -7.66
N LYS A 45 0.03 -2.52 -7.62
CA LYS A 45 -0.73 -2.59 -8.86
C LYS A 45 -0.57 -1.33 -9.67
N ALA A 46 -0.47 -0.18 -9.01
CA ALA A 46 -0.25 1.07 -9.72
C ALA A 46 1.10 1.07 -10.44
N LEU A 47 2.08 0.42 -9.86
CA LEU A 47 3.42 0.38 -10.45
C LEU A 47 3.57 -0.70 -11.53
N TYR A 48 2.98 -1.86 -11.29
CA TYR A 48 3.21 -3.00 -12.16
C TYR A 48 2.04 -3.35 -13.06
N GLY A 49 0.88 -2.79 -12.79
CA GLY A 49 -0.31 -3.21 -13.52
C GLY A 49 -0.55 -4.69 -13.34
N LYS A 50 -0.87 -5.38 -14.39
CA LYS A 50 -1.18 -6.81 -14.31
C LYS A 50 0.01 -7.65 -13.94
N GLU A 51 1.21 -7.13 -14.09
CA GLU A 51 2.39 -7.92 -13.75
C GLU A 51 2.48 -8.21 -12.27
N ILE A 52 1.76 -7.46 -11.45
CA ILE A 52 1.79 -7.73 -10.01
C ILE A 52 1.25 -9.12 -9.70
N TYR A 53 0.40 -9.68 -10.55
CA TYR A 53 -0.16 -10.99 -10.29
C TYR A 53 0.92 -12.08 -10.27
N ARG A 54 2.04 -11.84 -10.91
CA ARG A 54 3.15 -12.78 -10.86
C ARG A 54 3.88 -12.74 -9.54
N GLN A 55 3.63 -11.73 -8.74
CA GLN A 55 4.29 -11.57 -7.46
C GLN A 55 3.36 -11.82 -6.29
N MET A 56 2.18 -12.34 -6.57
CA MET A 56 1.25 -12.67 -5.49
C MET A 56 1.53 -14.07 -4.97
N PRO A 57 1.23 -14.32 -3.72
CA PRO A 57 0.68 -13.38 -2.75
C PRO A 57 1.76 -12.45 -2.20
N LEU A 58 1.34 -11.31 -1.69
CA LEU A 58 2.28 -10.41 -1.04
C LEU A 58 2.67 -10.96 0.32
N ASN A 59 3.91 -10.68 0.71
CA ASN A 59 4.41 -11.05 2.02
C ASN A 59 4.36 -9.82 2.90
N ILE A 60 3.78 -9.97 4.07
CA ILE A 60 3.61 -8.85 4.99
C ILE A 60 4.42 -9.13 6.24
N TYR A 61 5.36 -8.27 6.55
CA TYR A 61 6.19 -8.42 7.72
C TYR A 61 5.89 -7.28 8.70
N GLU A 62 5.43 -7.64 9.87
CA GLU A 62 5.15 -6.63 10.87
C GLU A 62 6.39 -6.32 11.67
N LYS A 63 6.73 -5.06 11.78
CA LYS A 63 7.80 -4.58 12.63
C LYS A 63 7.19 -3.62 13.63
N LYS A 64 8.02 -3.05 14.48
CA LYS A 64 7.50 -2.22 15.56
C LYS A 64 6.69 -1.05 15.04
N ASP A 65 7.27 -0.27 14.15
CA ASP A 65 6.63 0.96 13.70
C ASP A 65 6.28 0.96 12.22
N VAL A 66 6.60 -0.09 11.51
CA VAL A 66 6.40 -0.14 10.08
C VAL A 66 5.93 -1.51 9.65
N TRP A 67 5.41 -1.57 8.45
CA TRP A 67 5.13 -2.82 7.78
C TRP A 67 6.06 -2.90 6.58
N ASP A 68 6.71 -4.05 6.40
CA ASP A 68 7.47 -4.32 5.19
C ASP A 68 6.61 -5.22 4.32
N ILE A 69 6.46 -4.87 3.08
CA ILE A 69 5.60 -5.59 2.15
C ILE A 69 6.41 -5.94 0.93
N THR A 70 6.46 -7.21 0.59
CA THR A 70 7.23 -7.62 -0.57
C THR A 70 6.38 -8.49 -1.47
N GLY A 71 6.72 -8.51 -2.74
CA GLY A 71 6.13 -9.46 -3.66
C GLY A 71 6.80 -10.82 -3.49
N SER A 72 6.06 -11.87 -3.77
CA SER A 72 6.63 -13.19 -3.83
C SER A 72 7.34 -13.30 -5.17
N VAL A 73 8.60 -13.78 -5.16
CA VAL A 73 9.34 -13.82 -6.39
C VAL A 73 9.64 -15.26 -6.77
N ASN A 74 9.62 -15.49 -8.05
CA ASN A 74 10.08 -16.71 -8.59
C ASN A 74 11.58 -16.56 -8.76
N SER A 75 12.33 -17.47 -8.22
CA SER A 75 13.78 -17.34 -8.23
C SER A 75 14.38 -17.20 -9.62
N LEU A 76 13.68 -17.69 -10.62
CA LEU A 76 14.18 -17.59 -11.98
C LEU A 76 13.93 -16.20 -12.58
N GLN A 77 13.05 -15.41 -11.97
CA GLN A 77 12.70 -14.15 -12.53
C GLN A 77 13.48 -12.97 -11.94
N GLY A 78 14.17 -13.20 -10.86
CA GLY A 78 14.86 -12.10 -10.20
C GLY A 78 13.92 -11.31 -9.31
N GLY A 79 14.18 -10.12 -9.05
CA GLY A 79 13.62 -9.32 -8.02
C GLY A 79 12.12 -9.14 -7.94
N GLY A 80 11.71 -8.43 -6.94
CA GLY A 80 10.30 -8.18 -6.70
C GLY A 80 10.05 -6.87 -6.03
N PHE A 81 8.78 -6.59 -5.86
CA PHE A 81 8.30 -5.37 -5.22
C PHE A 81 8.73 -5.31 -3.76
N TYR A 82 9.05 -4.14 -3.31
CA TYR A 82 9.40 -3.93 -1.91
C TYR A 82 8.87 -2.58 -1.47
N MET A 83 8.19 -2.54 -0.33
CA MET A 83 7.69 -1.31 0.23
C MET A 83 7.79 -1.35 1.75
N GLU A 84 8.19 -0.25 2.33
CA GLU A 84 8.14 -0.09 3.76
C GLU A 84 7.19 1.06 4.05
N VAL A 85 6.21 0.85 4.91
CA VAL A 85 5.19 1.87 5.18
C VAL A 85 5.03 2.05 6.67
N SER A 86 4.86 3.29 7.10
CA SER A 86 4.67 3.62 8.49
C SER A 86 3.32 3.16 8.98
N LYS A 87 3.29 2.48 10.13
CA LYS A 87 2.04 2.13 10.77
C LYS A 87 1.27 3.37 11.22
N VAL A 88 2.00 4.36 11.66
CA VAL A 88 1.39 5.52 12.31
C VAL A 88 0.60 6.36 11.32
N ASN A 89 1.19 6.69 10.21
CA ASN A 89 0.57 7.65 9.32
C ASN A 89 0.49 7.19 7.86
N GLY A 90 0.88 5.96 7.58
CA GLY A 90 0.78 5.46 6.22
C GLY A 90 1.82 5.99 5.26
N ALA A 91 2.84 6.68 5.76
CA ALA A 91 3.85 7.22 4.88
C ALA A 91 4.66 6.09 4.25
N ILE A 92 4.90 6.17 2.97
CA ILE A 92 5.74 5.20 2.28
C ILE A 92 7.18 5.63 2.50
N LEU A 93 7.91 4.83 3.26
CA LEU A 93 9.28 5.16 3.62
C LEU A 93 10.27 4.60 2.63
N LYS A 94 9.97 3.48 2.01
CA LYS A 94 10.81 2.90 0.97
C LYS A 94 9.90 2.28 -0.06
N LEU A 95 10.29 2.37 -1.30
CA LEU A 95 9.50 1.80 -2.38
C LEU A 95 10.44 1.47 -3.51
N GLY A 96 10.41 0.25 -3.97
CA GLY A 96 11.30 -0.13 -5.04
C GLY A 96 11.12 -1.56 -5.45
N HIS A 97 12.16 -2.01 -6.12
CA HIS A 97 12.18 -3.32 -6.70
C HIS A 97 13.57 -3.88 -6.44
N TYR A 98 13.64 -5.05 -5.86
CA TYR A 98 14.95 -5.62 -5.60
C TYR A 98 15.16 -6.85 -6.47
N LYS A 99 16.39 -7.21 -6.63
CA LYS A 99 16.72 -8.34 -7.49
C LYS A 99 16.90 -9.61 -6.73
#